data_3a4f673f615fe5c83e333179e3c6a90c
#
_entry.id   3a4f673f615fe5c83e333179e3c6a90c
#
_cell.length_a   1.000
_cell.length_b   1.000
_cell.length_c   1.000
_cell.angle_alpha   90.00
_cell.angle_beta   90.00
_cell.angle_gamma   90.00
#
_symmetry.space_group_name_H-M   'P 1'
#
loop_
_entity.id
_entity.type
_entity.pdbx_description
1 polymer ?
#
loop_
_entity_poly.entity_id
_entity_poly.type
_entity_poly.pdbx_seq_one_letter_code
_entity_poly.pdbx_strand_id
1 'polypeptide(L)'
;MSLTRRRFLQTSLPLAAAPLLAAKPSRTIGVQLYTVRGTLMKDSDHILKTIAAIGYKEIEGAGRSDLIALIPKINDLGMKVISCHVETPLITGDWEKYKNLKPVPLEEAIESLKKAGLAYFTMAYIQPQARGGDLDFYRMTADRMNHAAELCHKAGLQFAYHNHAFEFAGKEGERPIDIFHDRLDKKLVALEMDVFWVSVAGNDPIEMLKKWKGRVGLLHLKDKAKDAPVQYSESVPPAEFKEVGSGVLDFPAILKAAPAAGVKHYFVEQDQTSGDPLDSLKKSFDYLQTV
;
A
#
# COMPACT_ATOMS: atom_id res chain seq x y z
N MET A 1 -11.25 80.48 -35.17
CA MET A 1 -10.19 79.46 -35.14
C MET A 1 -10.70 78.26 -34.44
N SER A 2 -10.95 77.16 -35.17
CA SER A 2 -11.56 75.95 -34.70
C SER A 2 -10.49 74.90 -34.39
N LEU A 3 -10.46 74.40 -33.16
CA LEU A 3 -9.58 73.33 -32.74
C LEU A 3 -10.35 72.02 -32.76
N THR A 4 -10.00 71.16 -33.69
CA THR A 4 -10.53 69.79 -33.88
C THR A 4 -10.00 68.82 -32.81
N ARG A 5 -10.88 68.20 -32.00
CA ARG A 5 -10.56 67.12 -31.06
C ARG A 5 -10.48 65.80 -31.82
N ARG A 6 -9.28 65.20 -31.92
CA ARG A 6 -9.09 63.79 -32.34
C ARG A 6 -9.49 62.88 -31.19
N ARG A 7 -10.51 62.04 -31.42
CA ARG A 7 -10.86 60.90 -30.55
C ARG A 7 -9.89 59.77 -30.84
N PHE A 8 -9.12 59.37 -29.81
CA PHE A 8 -8.40 58.04 -29.77
C PHE A 8 -9.38 57.01 -29.42
N LEU A 9 -9.69 56.10 -30.36
CA LEU A 9 -10.36 54.83 -30.08
C LEU A 9 -9.32 53.82 -29.57
N GLN A 10 -9.34 53.53 -28.26
CA GLN A 10 -8.62 52.42 -27.68
C GLN A 10 -9.45 51.15 -27.92
N THR A 11 -9.01 50.32 -28.84
CA THR A 11 -9.51 48.93 -29.00
C THR A 11 -8.85 48.04 -27.96
N SER A 12 -9.54 47.78 -26.87
CA SER A 12 -9.16 46.73 -25.90
C SER A 12 -9.51 45.36 -26.50
N LEU A 13 -8.50 44.62 -26.90
CA LEU A 13 -8.62 43.20 -27.21
C LEU A 13 -8.90 42.43 -25.90
N PRO A 14 -9.92 41.56 -25.85
CA PRO A 14 -10.11 40.70 -24.70
C PRO A 14 -8.96 39.67 -24.62
N LEU A 15 -8.19 39.69 -23.54
CA LEU A 15 -7.26 38.65 -23.19
C LEU A 15 -8.10 37.38 -22.90
N ALA A 16 -8.11 36.44 -23.83
CA ALA A 16 -8.69 35.13 -23.58
C ALA A 16 -7.83 34.45 -22.50
N ALA A 17 -8.36 34.35 -21.29
CA ALA A 17 -7.77 33.53 -20.23
C ALA A 17 -7.86 32.06 -20.66
N ALA A 18 -6.74 31.49 -21.10
CA ALA A 18 -6.64 30.05 -21.25
C ALA A 18 -6.91 29.37 -19.87
N PRO A 19 -7.74 28.33 -19.80
CA PRO A 19 -7.92 27.64 -18.55
C PRO A 19 -6.55 27.09 -18.09
N LEU A 20 -6.09 27.51 -16.92
CA LEU A 20 -4.99 26.85 -16.23
C LEU A 20 -5.46 25.42 -15.98
N LEU A 21 -5.00 24.46 -16.77
CA LEU A 21 -5.08 23.05 -16.43
C LEU A 21 -4.37 22.90 -15.08
N ALA A 22 -5.14 22.71 -14.02
CA ALA A 22 -4.56 22.40 -12.71
C ALA A 22 -3.67 21.19 -12.89
N ALA A 23 -2.37 21.34 -12.63
CA ALA A 23 -1.43 20.24 -12.67
C ALA A 23 -1.95 19.14 -11.73
N LYS A 24 -2.09 17.93 -12.26
CA LYS A 24 -2.47 16.78 -11.43
C LYS A 24 -1.47 16.71 -10.27
N PRO A 25 -1.91 16.48 -9.02
CA PRO A 25 -0.98 16.30 -7.91
C PRO A 25 -0.05 15.15 -8.25
N SER A 26 1.26 15.42 -8.32
CA SER A 26 2.29 14.42 -8.55
C SER A 26 2.31 13.48 -7.36
N ARG A 27 1.71 12.29 -7.52
CA ARG A 27 1.79 11.22 -6.52
C ARG A 27 3.10 10.47 -6.70
N THR A 28 3.81 10.24 -5.60
CA THR A 28 4.92 9.30 -5.61
C THR A 28 4.35 7.89 -5.60
N ILE A 29 4.70 7.10 -6.60
CA ILE A 29 4.28 5.70 -6.70
C ILE A 29 5.42 4.80 -6.28
N GLY A 30 5.13 3.91 -5.35
CA GLY A 30 6.00 2.86 -4.87
C GLY A 30 5.60 1.48 -5.40
N VAL A 31 6.43 0.50 -5.10
CA VAL A 31 6.21 -0.91 -5.42
C VAL A 31 6.46 -1.79 -4.20
N GLN A 32 5.58 -2.78 -3.99
CA GLN A 32 5.81 -3.87 -3.05
C GLN A 32 6.62 -4.98 -3.74
N LEU A 33 7.80 -5.28 -3.18
CA LEU A 33 8.76 -6.22 -3.78
C LEU A 33 8.27 -7.68 -3.81
N TYR A 34 7.17 -8.00 -3.13
CA TYR A 34 6.55 -9.32 -3.22
C TYR A 34 6.17 -9.68 -4.66
N THR A 35 5.83 -8.69 -5.48
CA THR A 35 5.53 -8.86 -6.90
C THR A 35 6.67 -9.55 -7.66
N VAL A 36 7.92 -9.23 -7.33
CA VAL A 36 9.13 -9.76 -7.98
C VAL A 36 9.87 -10.81 -7.14
N ARG A 37 9.23 -11.36 -6.06
CA ARG A 37 9.85 -12.29 -5.10
C ARG A 37 10.55 -13.50 -5.74
N GLY A 38 10.00 -14.02 -6.85
CA GLY A 38 10.54 -15.19 -7.53
C GLY A 38 11.89 -14.98 -8.22
N THR A 39 12.23 -13.74 -8.54
CA THR A 39 13.43 -13.35 -9.29
C THR A 39 14.35 -12.39 -8.56
N LEU A 40 13.82 -11.62 -7.60
CA LEU A 40 14.54 -10.54 -6.91
C LEU A 40 15.89 -10.97 -6.34
N MET A 41 15.95 -12.07 -5.58
CA MET A 41 17.20 -12.51 -4.95
C MET A 41 18.13 -13.24 -5.92
N LYS A 42 17.66 -13.62 -7.12
CA LYS A 42 18.47 -14.25 -8.15
C LYS A 42 19.25 -13.21 -8.96
N ASP A 43 18.63 -12.06 -9.24
CA ASP A 43 19.24 -10.95 -9.98
C ASP A 43 18.70 -9.61 -9.48
N SER A 44 19.04 -9.26 -8.25
CA SER A 44 18.59 -8.02 -7.63
C SER A 44 19.06 -6.76 -8.38
N ASP A 45 20.21 -6.82 -9.07
CA ASP A 45 20.74 -5.69 -9.82
C ASP A 45 19.85 -5.34 -11.01
N HIS A 46 19.51 -6.34 -11.81
CA HIS A 46 18.63 -6.14 -12.96
C HIS A 46 17.22 -5.72 -12.51
N ILE A 47 16.65 -6.42 -11.54
CA ILE A 47 15.29 -6.16 -11.06
C ILE A 47 15.16 -4.73 -10.51
N LEU A 48 16.04 -4.32 -9.61
CA LEU A 48 15.94 -2.99 -8.98
C LEU A 48 16.27 -1.86 -9.97
N LYS A 49 17.23 -2.06 -10.91
CA LYS A 49 17.50 -1.10 -11.98
C LYS A 49 16.29 -0.92 -12.88
N THR A 50 15.60 -2.02 -13.23
CA THR A 50 14.41 -1.96 -14.08
C THR A 50 13.25 -1.25 -13.34
N ILE A 51 13.01 -1.56 -12.08
CA ILE A 51 12.00 -0.87 -11.25
C ILE A 51 12.28 0.65 -11.19
N ALA A 52 13.53 1.04 -10.97
CA ALA A 52 13.94 2.45 -10.97
C ALA A 52 13.75 3.12 -12.33
N ALA A 53 14.09 2.41 -13.44
CA ALA A 53 13.94 2.89 -14.82
C ALA A 53 12.47 3.03 -15.25
N ILE A 54 11.55 2.17 -14.76
CA ILE A 54 10.10 2.31 -14.93
C ILE A 54 9.63 3.63 -14.32
N GLY A 55 10.20 4.06 -13.19
CA GLY A 55 9.87 5.34 -12.57
C GLY A 55 9.43 5.24 -11.10
N TYR A 56 9.35 4.07 -10.51
CA TYR A 56 9.05 3.88 -9.10
C TYR A 56 10.06 4.60 -8.21
N LYS A 57 9.58 5.22 -7.13
CA LYS A 57 10.41 6.03 -6.22
C LYS A 57 10.40 5.53 -4.79
N GLU A 58 9.38 4.78 -4.41
CA GLU A 58 9.24 4.21 -3.09
C GLU A 58 9.21 2.69 -3.17
N ILE A 59 9.78 2.05 -2.16
CA ILE A 59 9.87 0.60 -2.04
C ILE A 59 9.22 0.17 -0.72
N GLU A 60 8.45 -0.88 -0.79
CA GLU A 60 8.04 -1.68 0.35
C GLU A 60 8.62 -3.08 0.24
N GLY A 61 9.18 -3.58 1.34
CA GLY A 61 9.80 -4.91 1.39
C GLY A 61 8.82 -5.99 1.84
N ALA A 62 9.05 -7.22 1.36
CA ALA A 62 8.27 -8.41 1.71
C ALA A 62 9.05 -9.38 2.63
N GLY A 63 9.78 -8.84 3.58
CA GLY A 63 10.63 -9.58 4.52
C GLY A 63 11.81 -8.74 4.94
N ARG A 64 12.06 -8.71 6.24
CA ARG A 64 13.01 -7.78 6.87
C ARG A 64 14.47 -8.03 6.46
N SER A 65 14.93 -9.27 6.57
CA SER A 65 16.34 -9.60 6.37
C SER A 65 16.81 -9.34 4.95
N ASP A 66 16.02 -9.79 3.97
CA ASP A 66 16.33 -9.62 2.54
C ASP A 66 16.28 -8.15 2.14
N LEU A 67 15.27 -7.41 2.65
CA LEU A 67 15.14 -5.99 2.39
C LEU A 67 16.35 -5.20 2.88
N ILE A 68 16.78 -5.40 4.13
CA ILE A 68 17.92 -4.65 4.72
C ILE A 68 19.17 -4.82 3.87
N ALA A 69 19.42 -6.01 3.35
CA ALA A 69 20.57 -6.27 2.48
C ALA A 69 20.49 -5.52 1.13
N LEU A 70 19.29 -5.17 0.67
CA LEU A 70 19.06 -4.47 -0.61
C LEU A 70 19.04 -2.94 -0.48
N ILE A 71 18.89 -2.39 0.73
CA ILE A 71 18.73 -0.94 0.94
C ILE A 71 19.85 -0.10 0.32
N PRO A 72 21.15 -0.42 0.47
CA PRO A 72 22.20 0.38 -0.16
C PRO A 72 22.00 0.49 -1.68
N LYS A 73 21.70 -0.63 -2.33
CA LYS A 73 21.46 -0.70 -3.77
C LYS A 73 20.20 0.08 -4.20
N ILE A 74 19.12 0.01 -3.40
CA ILE A 74 17.88 0.76 -3.63
C ILE A 74 18.16 2.26 -3.57
N ASN A 75 18.91 2.70 -2.55
CA ASN A 75 19.27 4.12 -2.37
C ASN A 75 20.17 4.64 -3.50
N ASP A 76 21.15 3.84 -3.95
CA ASP A 76 22.05 4.19 -5.06
C ASP A 76 21.28 4.39 -6.39
N LEU A 77 20.11 3.76 -6.52
CA LEU A 77 19.21 3.92 -7.66
C LEU A 77 18.22 5.09 -7.50
N GLY A 78 18.33 5.88 -6.43
CA GLY A 78 17.49 7.05 -6.17
C GLY A 78 16.06 6.69 -5.74
N MET A 79 15.83 5.48 -5.26
CA MET A 79 14.59 5.04 -4.63
C MET A 79 14.73 5.07 -3.10
N LYS A 80 13.61 5.09 -2.39
CA LYS A 80 13.57 5.12 -0.92
C LYS A 80 12.73 3.98 -0.38
N VAL A 81 13.27 3.24 0.60
CA VAL A 81 12.49 2.23 1.32
C VAL A 81 11.65 2.92 2.38
N ILE A 82 10.34 2.71 2.34
CA ILE A 82 9.35 3.36 3.22
C ILE A 82 8.86 2.40 4.29
N SER A 83 8.52 1.19 3.90
CA SER A 83 7.84 0.19 4.72
C SER A 83 8.42 -1.21 4.49
N CYS A 84 8.15 -2.09 5.44
CA CYS A 84 8.47 -3.51 5.34
C CYS A 84 7.34 -4.34 5.94
N HIS A 85 6.85 -5.31 5.18
CA HIS A 85 6.05 -6.40 5.73
C HIS A 85 6.95 -7.30 6.57
N VAL A 86 6.68 -7.34 7.86
CA VAL A 86 7.50 -8.09 8.82
C VAL A 86 6.92 -9.45 9.12
N GLU A 87 7.72 -10.31 9.70
CA GLU A 87 7.34 -11.64 10.11
C GLU A 87 6.24 -11.58 11.19
N THR A 88 5.06 -12.11 10.90
CA THR A 88 3.89 -12.09 11.79
C THR A 88 4.17 -12.60 13.21
N PRO A 89 4.99 -13.66 13.43
CA PRO A 89 5.27 -14.14 14.77
C PRO A 89 6.05 -13.14 15.65
N LEU A 90 6.64 -12.08 15.09
CA LEU A 90 7.15 -10.95 15.89
C LEU A 90 6.06 -10.31 16.76
N ILE A 91 4.81 -10.33 16.26
CA ILE A 91 3.65 -9.74 16.92
C ILE A 91 2.88 -10.81 17.71
N THR A 92 2.61 -11.95 17.06
CA THR A 92 1.77 -13.01 17.64
C THR A 92 2.52 -13.90 18.64
N GLY A 93 3.84 -13.97 18.55
CA GLY A 93 4.66 -14.88 19.36
C GLY A 93 4.63 -16.34 18.91
N ASP A 94 3.84 -16.69 17.88
CA ASP A 94 3.55 -18.08 17.47
C ASP A 94 4.62 -18.63 16.51
N TRP A 95 5.92 -18.54 16.87
CA TRP A 95 7.05 -18.94 16.03
C TRP A 95 6.98 -20.41 15.59
N GLU A 96 6.42 -21.28 16.41
CA GLU A 96 6.26 -22.70 16.11
C GLU A 96 5.37 -22.97 14.89
N LYS A 97 4.49 -22.05 14.55
CA LYS A 97 3.64 -22.11 13.37
C LYS A 97 4.34 -21.69 12.08
N TYR A 98 5.56 -21.11 12.19
CA TYR A 98 6.35 -20.56 11.09
C TYR A 98 7.72 -21.25 11.00
N LYS A 99 7.73 -22.53 10.63
CA LYS A 99 8.89 -23.46 10.70
C LYS A 99 10.17 -22.98 10.03
N ASN A 100 10.08 -22.06 9.06
CA ASN A 100 11.22 -21.55 8.31
C ASN A 100 11.78 -20.23 8.87
N LEU A 101 11.16 -19.68 9.92
CA LEU A 101 11.58 -18.47 10.56
C LEU A 101 12.33 -18.75 11.85
N LYS A 102 13.32 -17.92 12.15
CA LYS A 102 14.03 -17.96 13.44
C LYS A 102 13.46 -16.88 14.36
N PRO A 103 13.19 -17.20 15.63
CA PRO A 103 12.78 -16.21 16.61
C PRO A 103 13.77 -15.06 16.71
N VAL A 104 13.23 -13.86 16.72
CA VAL A 104 13.97 -12.60 16.93
C VAL A 104 13.15 -11.77 17.90
N PRO A 105 13.77 -11.06 18.87
CA PRO A 105 13.07 -10.10 19.72
C PRO A 105 12.41 -8.99 18.89
N LEU A 106 11.19 -8.59 19.28
CA LEU A 106 10.45 -7.55 18.56
C LEU A 106 11.22 -6.22 18.55
N GLU A 107 11.84 -5.85 19.67
CA GLU A 107 12.61 -4.63 19.80
C GLU A 107 13.85 -4.62 18.88
N GLU A 108 14.52 -5.78 18.71
CA GLU A 108 15.64 -5.91 17.77
C GLU A 108 15.15 -5.73 16.32
N ALA A 109 14.01 -6.31 15.97
CA ALA A 109 13.43 -6.14 14.64
C ALA A 109 13.06 -4.66 14.37
N ILE A 110 12.43 -3.98 15.33
CA ILE A 110 12.11 -2.55 15.26
C ILE A 110 13.37 -1.72 15.08
N GLU A 111 14.39 -1.94 15.92
CA GLU A 111 15.64 -1.18 15.87
C GLU A 111 16.37 -1.40 14.53
N SER A 112 16.35 -2.61 13.98
CA SER A 112 16.96 -2.93 12.68
C SER A 112 16.35 -2.12 11.54
N LEU A 113 15.01 -2.02 11.49
CA LEU A 113 14.30 -1.25 10.47
C LEU A 113 14.47 0.27 10.68
N LYS A 114 14.50 0.72 11.94
CA LYS A 114 14.81 2.13 12.27
C LYS A 114 16.19 2.54 11.79
N LYS A 115 17.23 1.75 12.09
CA LYS A 115 18.60 1.97 11.61
C LYS A 115 18.70 1.96 10.11
N ALA A 116 17.88 1.13 9.45
CA ALA A 116 17.77 1.06 8.00
C ALA A 116 17.03 2.25 7.38
N GLY A 117 16.44 3.14 8.18
CA GLY A 117 15.82 4.40 7.73
C GLY A 117 14.38 4.28 7.29
N LEU A 118 13.69 3.19 7.61
CA LEU A 118 12.28 3.02 7.27
C LEU A 118 11.39 3.95 8.11
N ALA A 119 10.20 4.23 7.59
CA ALA A 119 9.16 4.99 8.28
C ALA A 119 8.10 4.08 8.92
N TYR A 120 7.84 2.91 8.32
CA TYR A 120 6.78 2.00 8.74
C TYR A 120 7.31 0.61 9.04
N PHE A 121 6.65 -0.02 10.02
CA PHE A 121 6.79 -1.42 10.43
C PHE A 121 5.40 -2.06 10.24
N THR A 122 5.22 -2.88 9.21
CA THR A 122 3.89 -3.33 8.77
C THR A 122 3.68 -4.81 9.04
N MET A 123 2.67 -5.15 9.84
CA MET A 123 2.18 -6.53 9.95
C MET A 123 1.19 -6.78 8.82
N ALA A 124 1.49 -7.74 7.93
CA ALA A 124 0.73 -7.91 6.71
C ALA A 124 -0.16 -9.14 6.66
N TYR A 125 0.23 -10.26 7.24
CA TYR A 125 -0.46 -11.51 6.97
C TYR A 125 -0.43 -12.50 8.12
N ILE A 126 -1.60 -12.97 8.51
CA ILE A 126 -1.73 -14.08 9.46
C ILE A 126 -1.95 -15.36 8.65
N GLN A 127 -0.96 -16.24 8.67
CA GLN A 127 -1.02 -17.53 7.95
C GLN A 127 -2.28 -18.32 8.36
N PRO A 128 -2.96 -19.04 7.44
CA PRO A 128 -4.18 -19.79 7.76
C PRO A 128 -4.04 -20.72 8.97
N GLN A 129 -2.92 -21.44 9.09
CA GLN A 129 -2.63 -22.31 10.24
C GLN A 129 -2.40 -21.57 11.55
N ALA A 130 -2.14 -20.28 11.51
CA ALA A 130 -1.95 -19.43 12.68
C ALA A 130 -3.23 -18.68 13.10
N ARG A 131 -4.28 -18.69 12.26
CA ARG A 131 -5.56 -18.07 12.58
C ARG A 131 -6.29 -18.85 13.65
N GLY A 132 -6.85 -18.15 14.61
CA GLY A 132 -7.73 -18.75 15.63
C GLY A 132 -9.10 -19.12 15.06
N GLY A 133 -9.76 -20.08 15.71
CA GLY A 133 -11.11 -20.51 15.34
C GLY A 133 -12.22 -19.58 15.84
N ASP A 134 -11.91 -18.56 16.64
CA ASP A 134 -12.86 -17.63 17.24
C ASP A 134 -12.38 -16.17 17.16
N LEU A 135 -13.28 -15.26 17.53
CA LEU A 135 -13.02 -13.82 17.49
C LEU A 135 -12.09 -13.34 18.63
N ASP A 136 -11.91 -14.11 19.68
CA ASP A 136 -11.00 -13.76 20.79
C ASP A 136 -9.54 -13.79 20.35
N PHE A 137 -9.20 -14.70 19.43
CA PHE A 137 -7.88 -14.67 18.78
C PHE A 137 -7.59 -13.30 18.15
N TYR A 138 -8.55 -12.72 17.41
CA TYR A 138 -8.36 -11.42 16.75
C TYR A 138 -8.33 -10.27 17.74
N ARG A 139 -9.08 -10.36 18.86
CA ARG A 139 -9.02 -9.38 19.97
C ARG A 139 -7.63 -9.39 20.63
N MET A 140 -7.11 -10.57 20.96
CA MET A 140 -5.76 -10.70 21.50
C MET A 140 -4.69 -10.24 20.51
N THR A 141 -4.86 -10.53 19.22
CA THR A 141 -3.94 -10.09 18.18
C THR A 141 -3.94 -8.57 18.06
N ALA A 142 -5.10 -7.91 18.15
CA ALA A 142 -5.18 -6.45 18.18
C ALA A 142 -4.46 -5.84 19.39
N ASP A 143 -4.56 -6.45 20.57
CA ASP A 143 -3.83 -5.99 21.75
C ASP A 143 -2.31 -6.12 21.60
N ARG A 144 -1.84 -7.22 21.00
CA ARG A 144 -0.43 -7.42 20.65
C ARG A 144 0.06 -6.42 19.61
N MET A 145 -0.77 -6.11 18.58
CA MET A 145 -0.46 -5.06 17.61
C MET A 145 -0.36 -3.68 18.27
N ASN A 146 -1.24 -3.34 19.21
CA ASN A 146 -1.17 -2.09 19.97
C ASN A 146 0.13 -2.00 20.78
N HIS A 147 0.53 -3.10 21.44
CA HIS A 147 1.81 -3.15 22.15
C HIS A 147 3.01 -2.95 21.20
N ALA A 148 3.02 -3.63 20.05
CA ALA A 148 4.05 -3.44 19.04
C ALA A 148 4.07 -1.99 18.50
N ALA A 149 2.90 -1.38 18.33
CA ALA A 149 2.78 0.00 17.90
C ALA A 149 3.34 1.00 18.92
N GLU A 150 3.16 0.75 20.23
CA GLU A 150 3.81 1.54 21.28
C GLU A 150 5.34 1.47 21.21
N LEU A 151 5.90 0.27 20.98
CA LEU A 151 7.34 0.09 20.83
C LEU A 151 7.86 0.77 19.57
N CYS A 152 7.16 0.62 18.43
CA CYS A 152 7.48 1.32 17.20
C CYS A 152 7.47 2.84 17.39
N HIS A 153 6.44 3.38 18.03
CA HIS A 153 6.32 4.81 18.29
C HIS A 153 7.48 5.35 19.15
N LYS A 154 7.87 4.63 20.22
CA LYS A 154 9.04 4.97 21.04
C LYS A 154 10.34 4.99 20.24
N ALA A 155 10.47 4.09 19.26
CA ALA A 155 11.61 4.04 18.35
C ALA A 155 11.53 5.09 17.22
N GLY A 156 10.39 5.78 17.04
CA GLY A 156 10.16 6.74 15.96
C GLY A 156 9.80 6.08 14.63
N LEU A 157 9.17 4.91 14.67
CA LEU A 157 8.52 4.24 13.54
C LEU A 157 7.00 4.31 13.70
N GLN A 158 6.28 4.23 12.59
CA GLN A 158 4.83 4.03 12.58
C GLN A 158 4.53 2.55 12.38
N PHE A 159 3.76 1.95 13.30
CA PHE A 159 3.21 0.62 13.07
C PHE A 159 2.06 0.70 12.07
N ALA A 160 1.99 -0.27 11.13
CA ALA A 160 0.88 -0.41 10.20
C ALA A 160 0.32 -1.84 10.17
N TYR A 161 -0.96 -1.97 9.86
CA TYR A 161 -1.62 -3.25 9.61
C TYR A 161 -2.18 -3.28 8.19
N HIS A 162 -1.82 -4.32 7.42
CA HIS A 162 -2.28 -4.58 6.07
C HIS A 162 -3.36 -5.66 6.06
N ASN A 163 -4.47 -5.42 5.37
CA ASN A 163 -5.58 -6.36 5.27
C ASN A 163 -5.47 -7.29 4.07
N HIS A 164 -6.07 -8.47 4.25
CA HIS A 164 -6.41 -9.41 3.18
C HIS A 164 -7.93 -9.61 3.10
N ALA A 165 -8.37 -10.67 2.40
CA ALA A 165 -9.80 -10.97 2.28
C ALA A 165 -10.38 -11.67 3.50
N PHE A 166 -9.59 -12.51 4.20
CA PHE A 166 -10.09 -13.32 5.31
C PHE A 166 -10.63 -12.52 6.49
N GLU A 167 -10.13 -11.30 6.70
CA GLU A 167 -10.60 -10.44 7.78
C GLU A 167 -12.04 -9.96 7.58
N PHE A 168 -12.54 -10.04 6.36
CA PHE A 168 -13.93 -9.67 6.03
C PHE A 168 -14.90 -10.84 6.16
N ALA A 169 -14.43 -12.06 6.48
CA ALA A 169 -15.29 -13.22 6.69
C ALA A 169 -16.16 -13.06 7.94
N GLY A 170 -17.44 -13.42 7.83
CA GLY A 170 -18.38 -13.39 8.93
C GLY A 170 -19.45 -12.31 8.79
N LYS A 171 -20.21 -12.10 9.87
CA LYS A 171 -21.28 -11.13 9.93
C LYS A 171 -20.71 -9.74 10.16
N GLU A 172 -21.20 -8.75 9.43
CA GLU A 172 -20.81 -7.36 9.62
C GLU A 172 -20.97 -6.89 11.07
N GLY A 173 -19.96 -6.18 11.59
CA GLY A 173 -19.84 -5.79 12.99
C GLY A 173 -19.20 -6.85 13.91
N GLU A 174 -19.01 -8.09 13.41
CA GLU A 174 -18.42 -9.20 14.15
C GLU A 174 -17.23 -9.83 13.37
N ARG A 175 -16.79 -9.22 12.26
CA ARG A 175 -15.67 -9.71 11.43
C ARG A 175 -14.32 -9.36 12.07
N PRO A 176 -13.25 -10.10 11.80
CA PRO A 176 -11.90 -9.73 12.20
C PRO A 176 -11.54 -8.28 11.86
N ILE A 177 -11.91 -7.80 10.66
CA ILE A 177 -11.65 -6.43 10.23
C ILE A 177 -12.40 -5.39 11.08
N ASP A 178 -13.60 -5.70 11.56
CA ASP A 178 -14.37 -4.82 12.43
C ASP A 178 -13.73 -4.74 13.82
N ILE A 179 -13.25 -5.89 14.36
CA ILE A 179 -12.48 -5.95 15.60
C ILE A 179 -11.21 -5.11 15.50
N PHE A 180 -10.44 -5.25 14.42
CA PHE A 180 -9.23 -4.46 14.21
C PHE A 180 -9.55 -2.97 14.05
N HIS A 181 -10.61 -2.62 13.32
CA HIS A 181 -11.03 -1.23 13.21
C HIS A 181 -11.33 -0.59 14.56
N ASP A 182 -12.03 -1.31 15.45
CA ASP A 182 -12.50 -0.77 16.72
C ASP A 182 -11.42 -0.82 17.81
N ARG A 183 -10.60 -1.88 17.84
CA ARG A 183 -9.66 -2.17 18.94
C ARG A 183 -8.26 -1.65 18.73
N LEU A 184 -7.82 -1.47 17.47
CA LEU A 184 -6.50 -0.91 17.20
C LEU A 184 -6.45 0.57 17.57
N ASP A 185 -5.40 0.97 18.29
CA ASP A 185 -5.18 2.35 18.69
C ASP A 185 -5.11 3.28 17.47
N LYS A 186 -6.02 4.24 17.42
CA LYS A 186 -6.21 5.12 16.25
C LYS A 186 -5.06 6.11 16.03
N LYS A 187 -4.20 6.32 17.02
CA LYS A 187 -3.03 7.22 16.94
C LYS A 187 -1.75 6.46 16.62
N LEU A 188 -1.63 5.22 17.12
CA LEU A 188 -0.41 4.43 17.04
C LEU A 188 -0.40 3.45 15.88
N VAL A 189 -1.57 3.00 15.41
CA VAL A 189 -1.69 2.03 14.32
C VAL A 189 -2.29 2.69 13.08
N ALA A 190 -1.46 2.83 12.04
CA ALA A 190 -1.94 3.14 10.70
C ALA A 190 -2.53 1.90 10.03
N LEU A 191 -3.45 2.09 9.10
CA LEU A 191 -3.91 1.03 8.22
C LEU A 191 -3.18 1.14 6.88
N GLU A 192 -2.74 0.01 6.36
CA GLU A 192 -2.33 -0.17 4.99
C GLU A 192 -3.44 -0.92 4.27
N MET A 193 -4.27 -0.18 3.53
CA MET A 193 -5.44 -0.78 2.90
C MET A 193 -5.07 -1.36 1.53
N ASP A 194 -5.38 -2.63 1.32
CA ASP A 194 -5.29 -3.27 0.01
C ASP A 194 -6.66 -3.24 -0.68
N VAL A 195 -6.74 -2.49 -1.78
CA VAL A 195 -8.00 -2.29 -2.52
C VAL A 195 -8.49 -3.56 -3.22
N PHE A 196 -7.58 -4.44 -3.63
CA PHE A 196 -7.92 -5.72 -4.25
C PHE A 196 -8.59 -6.65 -3.23
N TRP A 197 -7.96 -6.85 -2.07
CA TRP A 197 -8.49 -7.75 -1.05
C TRP A 197 -9.81 -7.25 -0.46
N VAL A 198 -9.98 -5.93 -0.30
CA VAL A 198 -11.28 -5.32 0.03
C VAL A 198 -12.32 -5.69 -1.02
N SER A 199 -11.99 -5.55 -2.30
CA SER A 199 -12.90 -5.84 -3.41
C SER A 199 -13.17 -7.33 -3.60
N VAL A 200 -12.17 -8.21 -3.41
CA VAL A 200 -12.33 -9.68 -3.43
C VAL A 200 -13.31 -10.13 -2.35
N ALA A 201 -13.24 -9.51 -1.18
CA ALA A 201 -14.19 -9.76 -0.08
C ALA A 201 -15.58 -9.11 -0.28
N GLY A 202 -15.87 -8.56 -1.47
CA GLY A 202 -17.18 -8.00 -1.81
C GLY A 202 -17.48 -6.63 -1.22
N ASN A 203 -16.44 -5.91 -0.75
CA ASN A 203 -16.59 -4.55 -0.23
C ASN A 203 -16.12 -3.51 -1.25
N ASP A 204 -16.66 -2.29 -1.16
CA ASP A 204 -16.23 -1.16 -1.99
C ASP A 204 -15.01 -0.47 -1.35
N PRO A 205 -13.84 -0.41 -2.03
CA PRO A 205 -12.67 0.28 -1.52
C PRO A 205 -12.91 1.76 -1.20
N ILE A 206 -13.78 2.46 -1.94
CA ILE A 206 -14.08 3.87 -1.72
C ILE A 206 -14.87 4.05 -0.42
N GLU A 207 -15.86 3.19 -0.17
CA GLU A 207 -16.62 3.21 1.09
C GLU A 207 -15.72 2.83 2.28
N MET A 208 -14.78 1.89 2.10
CA MET A 208 -13.81 1.55 3.14
C MET A 208 -12.85 2.71 3.43
N LEU A 209 -12.36 3.44 2.42
CA LEU A 209 -11.57 4.66 2.62
C LEU A 209 -12.34 5.72 3.40
N LYS A 210 -13.64 5.89 3.14
CA LYS A 210 -14.51 6.80 3.90
C LYS A 210 -14.69 6.35 5.35
N LYS A 211 -14.97 5.04 5.56
CA LYS A 211 -15.13 4.44 6.90
C LYS A 211 -13.86 4.60 7.75
N TRP A 212 -12.68 4.47 7.12
CA TRP A 212 -11.38 4.54 7.78
C TRP A 212 -10.71 5.91 7.66
N LYS A 213 -11.49 6.96 7.47
CA LYS A 213 -11.00 8.33 7.31
C LYS A 213 -9.97 8.72 8.37
N GLY A 214 -8.81 9.20 7.92
CA GLY A 214 -7.71 9.65 8.77
C GLY A 214 -6.86 8.52 9.36
N ARG A 215 -7.13 7.25 9.04
CA ARG A 215 -6.39 6.09 9.57
C ARG A 215 -5.57 5.34 8.52
N VAL A 216 -5.88 5.50 7.23
CA VAL A 216 -5.17 4.82 6.14
C VAL A 216 -3.91 5.60 5.81
N GLY A 217 -2.73 5.08 6.20
CA GLY A 217 -1.44 5.71 5.92
C GLY A 217 -0.85 5.29 4.57
N LEU A 218 -1.09 4.04 4.19
CA LEU A 218 -0.55 3.38 3.01
C LEU A 218 -1.69 2.70 2.23
N LEU A 219 -1.52 2.59 0.91
CA LEU A 219 -2.52 1.99 0.03
C LEU A 219 -1.84 1.05 -0.95
N HIS A 220 -2.25 -0.21 -0.97
CA HIS A 220 -1.87 -1.15 -2.01
C HIS A 220 -2.80 -1.02 -3.20
N LEU A 221 -2.22 -0.77 -4.36
CA LEU A 221 -2.89 -0.65 -5.65
C LEU A 221 -2.72 -1.97 -6.41
N LYS A 222 -3.79 -2.75 -6.43
CA LYS A 222 -3.84 -4.07 -7.04
C LYS A 222 -5.21 -4.22 -7.70
N ASP A 223 -5.28 -4.60 -8.99
CA ASP A 223 -6.54 -4.64 -9.73
C ASP A 223 -7.09 -6.06 -9.88
N LYS A 224 -8.38 -6.16 -10.12
CA LYS A 224 -9.16 -7.39 -10.10
C LYS A 224 -9.89 -7.63 -11.42
N ALA A 225 -9.92 -8.89 -11.88
CA ALA A 225 -10.71 -9.29 -13.03
C ALA A 225 -12.22 -9.08 -12.77
N LYS A 226 -12.99 -8.80 -13.84
CA LYS A 226 -14.42 -8.49 -13.78
C LYS A 226 -15.25 -9.60 -13.12
N ASP A 227 -14.95 -10.85 -13.48
CA ASP A 227 -15.75 -11.99 -13.08
C ASP A 227 -15.19 -12.74 -11.86
N ALA A 228 -14.23 -12.13 -11.14
CA ALA A 228 -13.66 -12.68 -9.92
C ALA A 228 -14.75 -12.79 -8.83
N PRO A 229 -15.03 -14.00 -8.30
CA PRO A 229 -16.07 -14.21 -7.31
C PRO A 229 -15.72 -13.54 -5.97
N VAL A 230 -16.76 -13.22 -5.19
CA VAL A 230 -16.55 -12.82 -3.79
C VAL A 230 -16.06 -14.02 -2.99
N GLN A 231 -14.95 -13.85 -2.29
CA GLN A 231 -14.37 -14.88 -1.44
C GLN A 231 -13.56 -14.28 -0.28
N TYR A 232 -13.33 -15.11 0.74
CA TYR A 232 -12.57 -14.73 1.95
C TYR A 232 -11.28 -15.54 2.10
N SER A 233 -10.81 -16.11 1.00
CA SER A 233 -9.57 -16.88 0.92
C SER A 233 -8.55 -16.16 0.05
N GLU A 234 -7.27 -16.33 0.35
CA GLU A 234 -6.18 -15.83 -0.49
C GLU A 234 -5.82 -16.80 -1.64
N SER A 235 -6.54 -17.93 -1.75
CA SER A 235 -6.42 -18.85 -2.88
C SER A 235 -7.16 -18.30 -4.12
N VAL A 236 -6.70 -17.13 -4.59
CA VAL A 236 -7.24 -16.46 -5.77
C VAL A 236 -6.51 -16.98 -7.00
N PRO A 237 -7.21 -17.45 -8.05
CA PRO A 237 -6.59 -17.87 -9.30
C PRO A 237 -5.73 -16.75 -9.92
N PRO A 238 -4.56 -17.07 -10.51
CA PRO A 238 -3.68 -16.05 -11.12
C PRO A 238 -4.37 -15.16 -12.14
N ALA A 239 -5.34 -15.70 -12.88
CA ALA A 239 -6.11 -14.95 -13.89
C ALA A 239 -6.99 -13.83 -13.32
N GLU A 240 -7.28 -13.84 -12.03
CA GLU A 240 -8.08 -12.82 -11.34
C GLU A 240 -7.27 -11.59 -10.94
N PHE A 241 -5.95 -11.71 -10.84
CA PHE A 241 -5.06 -10.56 -10.64
C PHE A 241 -4.86 -9.83 -11.96
N LYS A 242 -4.98 -8.52 -11.94
CA LYS A 242 -4.77 -7.65 -13.10
C LYS A 242 -3.79 -6.53 -12.76
N GLU A 243 -3.10 -6.07 -13.79
CA GLU A 243 -2.34 -4.83 -13.71
C GLU A 243 -3.30 -3.66 -13.38
N VAL A 244 -2.84 -2.72 -12.61
CA VAL A 244 -3.62 -1.52 -12.24
C VAL A 244 -4.13 -0.82 -13.50
N GLY A 245 -5.45 -0.64 -13.59
CA GLY A 245 -6.13 -0.08 -14.75
C GLY A 245 -6.50 -1.08 -15.85
N SER A 246 -6.20 -2.37 -15.66
CA SER A 246 -6.58 -3.43 -16.61
C SER A 246 -7.75 -4.31 -16.12
N GLY A 247 -8.23 -4.04 -14.91
CA GLY A 247 -9.34 -4.75 -14.28
C GLY A 247 -10.59 -3.89 -14.15
N VAL A 248 -11.26 -4.00 -13.00
CA VAL A 248 -12.58 -3.35 -12.77
C VAL A 248 -12.57 -2.29 -11.68
N LEU A 249 -11.48 -2.08 -10.97
CA LEU A 249 -11.45 -1.09 -9.90
C LEU A 249 -11.34 0.33 -10.47
N ASP A 250 -12.16 1.25 -9.95
CA ASP A 250 -12.14 2.67 -10.35
C ASP A 250 -10.98 3.41 -9.64
N PHE A 251 -9.75 3.24 -10.17
CA PHE A 251 -8.57 3.91 -9.60
C PHE A 251 -8.65 5.43 -9.60
N PRO A 252 -9.18 6.12 -10.62
CA PRO A 252 -9.43 7.55 -10.53
C PRO A 252 -10.23 7.96 -9.29
N ALA A 253 -11.33 7.24 -8.99
CA ALA A 253 -12.16 7.52 -7.82
C ALA A 253 -11.46 7.11 -6.50
N ILE A 254 -10.78 5.96 -6.46
CA ILE A 254 -9.99 5.51 -5.30
C ILE A 254 -8.89 6.53 -4.98
N LEU A 255 -8.10 6.93 -5.96
CA LEU A 255 -7.00 7.89 -5.79
C LEU A 255 -7.49 9.30 -5.41
N LYS A 256 -8.71 9.67 -5.83
CA LYS A 256 -9.37 10.91 -5.41
C LYS A 256 -9.82 10.85 -3.94
N ALA A 257 -10.27 9.69 -3.47
CA ALA A 257 -10.73 9.50 -2.09
C ALA A 257 -9.57 9.32 -1.09
N ALA A 258 -8.44 8.76 -1.52
CA ALA A 258 -7.31 8.36 -0.69
C ALA A 258 -6.74 9.48 0.22
N PRO A 259 -6.52 10.73 -0.23
CA PRO A 259 -6.00 11.79 0.64
C PRO A 259 -6.89 12.09 1.84
N ALA A 260 -8.21 12.05 1.69
CA ALA A 260 -9.15 12.28 2.78
C ALA A 260 -9.13 11.14 3.81
N ALA A 261 -8.74 9.93 3.40
CA ALA A 261 -8.51 8.80 4.30
C ALA A 261 -7.19 8.88 5.06
N GLY A 262 -6.27 9.78 4.66
CA GLY A 262 -4.97 10.00 5.28
C GLY A 262 -3.78 9.37 4.53
N VAL A 263 -4.02 8.80 3.33
CA VAL A 263 -3.01 8.08 2.55
C VAL A 263 -1.85 8.99 2.16
N LYS A 264 -0.64 8.53 2.45
CA LYS A 264 0.63 9.21 2.14
C LYS A 264 1.47 8.45 1.12
N HIS A 265 1.36 7.11 1.11
CA HIS A 265 2.16 6.22 0.29
C HIS A 265 1.27 5.26 -0.50
N TYR A 266 1.65 5.00 -1.75
CA TYR A 266 0.90 4.19 -2.70
C TYR A 266 1.83 3.14 -3.29
N PHE A 267 1.55 1.86 -3.07
CA PHE A 267 2.38 0.76 -3.56
C PHE A 267 1.62 -0.08 -4.59
N VAL A 268 2.17 -0.22 -5.78
CA VAL A 268 1.70 -1.21 -6.73
C VAL A 268 2.16 -2.59 -6.27
N GLU A 269 1.24 -3.54 -6.25
CA GLU A 269 1.52 -4.94 -6.00
C GLU A 269 0.68 -5.83 -6.93
N GLN A 270 1.23 -6.96 -7.33
CA GLN A 270 0.50 -8.03 -8.00
C GLN A 270 1.04 -9.38 -7.54
N ASP A 271 0.25 -10.14 -6.77
CA ASP A 271 0.70 -11.38 -6.14
C ASP A 271 1.00 -12.46 -7.16
N GLN A 272 0.27 -12.48 -8.27
CA GLN A 272 0.44 -13.40 -9.38
C GLN A 272 0.38 -12.61 -10.70
N THR A 273 1.35 -12.83 -11.56
CA THR A 273 1.42 -12.25 -12.90
C THR A 273 1.29 -13.34 -13.96
N SER A 274 0.65 -13.05 -15.07
CA SER A 274 0.51 -14.00 -16.18
C SER A 274 1.77 -14.09 -17.05
N GLY A 275 2.73 -13.18 -16.85
CA GLY A 275 3.99 -13.07 -17.59
C GLY A 275 5.11 -12.54 -16.71
N ASP A 276 6.03 -11.79 -17.31
CA ASP A 276 7.11 -11.13 -16.56
C ASP A 276 6.52 -10.11 -15.56
N PRO A 277 6.80 -10.22 -14.25
CA PRO A 277 6.32 -9.25 -13.29
C PRO A 277 6.82 -7.82 -13.55
N LEU A 278 7.96 -7.62 -14.18
CA LEU A 278 8.45 -6.28 -14.55
C LEU A 278 7.59 -5.63 -15.64
N ASP A 279 7.11 -6.40 -16.60
CA ASP A 279 6.17 -5.92 -17.62
C ASP A 279 4.82 -5.52 -16.98
N SER A 280 4.34 -6.32 -16.03
CA SER A 280 3.10 -6.01 -15.26
C SER A 280 3.27 -4.74 -14.42
N LEU A 281 4.41 -4.58 -13.74
CA LEU A 281 4.74 -3.35 -13.01
C LEU A 281 4.79 -2.13 -13.93
N LYS A 282 5.40 -2.28 -15.13
CA LYS A 282 5.45 -1.18 -16.11
C LYS A 282 4.06 -0.76 -16.57
N LYS A 283 3.19 -1.69 -16.91
CA LYS A 283 1.80 -1.40 -17.33
C LYS A 283 1.04 -0.66 -16.24
N SER A 284 1.13 -1.15 -14.99
CA SER A 284 0.48 -0.53 -13.83
C SER A 284 1.00 0.90 -13.59
N PHE A 285 2.31 1.10 -13.68
CA PHE A 285 2.92 2.43 -13.52
C PHE A 285 2.48 3.39 -14.62
N ASP A 286 2.56 2.96 -15.89
CA ASP A 286 2.19 3.79 -17.05
C ASP A 286 0.72 4.25 -16.93
N TYR A 287 -0.21 3.36 -16.55
CA TYR A 287 -1.60 3.74 -16.31
C TYR A 287 -1.73 4.78 -15.19
N LEU A 288 -1.05 4.60 -14.06
CA LEU A 288 -1.12 5.52 -12.92
C LEU A 288 -0.59 6.92 -13.24
N GLN A 289 0.24 7.08 -14.28
CA GLN A 289 0.65 8.40 -14.76
C GLN A 289 -0.46 9.12 -15.54
N THR A 290 -1.48 8.41 -15.99
CA THR A 290 -2.59 9.00 -16.77
C THR A 290 -3.77 9.47 -15.92
N VAL A 291 -3.86 9.07 -14.64
CA VAL A 291 -5.01 9.28 -13.75
C VAL A 291 -4.72 10.14 -12.52
#